data_bacbad9702d18f0941e75db2a107b21d
#
_entry.id   bacbad9702d18f0941e75db2a107b21d
#
_cell.length_a   1.000
_cell.length_b   1.000
_cell.length_c   1.000
_cell.angle_alpha   90.00
_cell.angle_beta   90.00
_cell.angle_gamma   90.00
#
_symmetry.space_group_name_H-M   'P 1'
#
loop_
_entity.id
_entity.type
_entity.pdbx_description
1 polymer ?
#
loop_
_entity_poly.entity_id
_entity_poly.type
_entity_poly.pdbx_seq_one_letter_code
_entity_poly.pdbx_strand_id
1 'polypeptide(L)'
;MIAVVVAVGILLIGATASLTFRRYGELPDQIPMHFWFDGTVTNYGPRPVAWLLVGVQILIAVTYGLSFASGASHLGASLMADCVIAVCWRSQILIISAALSGKKRVEMAGFYLFLAVMLTIGFAATRLGRP
;
A
#
# COMPACT_ATOMS: atom_id res chain seq x y z
N MET A 1 20.43 -1.75 -10.15
CA MET A 1 19.69 -1.98 -8.90
C MET A 1 18.52 -1.02 -8.71
N ILE A 2 18.70 0.31 -8.80
CA ILE A 2 17.62 1.30 -8.65
C ILE A 2 16.49 1.07 -9.68
N ALA A 3 16.79 0.75 -10.93
CA ALA A 3 15.77 0.47 -11.93
C ALA A 3 14.85 -0.70 -11.55
N VAL A 4 15.39 -1.71 -10.87
CA VAL A 4 14.59 -2.85 -10.35
C VAL A 4 13.65 -2.39 -9.25
N VAL A 5 14.14 -1.57 -8.32
CA VAL A 5 13.33 -1.00 -7.22
C VAL A 5 12.18 -0.18 -7.79
N VAL A 6 12.46 0.73 -8.71
CA VAL A 6 11.42 1.54 -9.40
C VAL A 6 10.41 0.65 -10.12
N ALA A 7 10.87 -0.39 -10.82
CA ALA A 7 9.98 -1.32 -11.52
C ALA A 7 9.06 -2.07 -10.54
N VAL A 8 9.56 -2.49 -9.39
CA VAL A 8 8.75 -3.14 -8.33
C VAL A 8 7.65 -2.20 -7.84
N GLY A 9 7.99 -0.94 -7.54
CA GLY A 9 7.00 0.07 -7.14
C GLY A 9 5.90 0.27 -8.19
N ILE A 10 6.27 0.41 -9.47
CA ILE A 10 5.32 0.55 -10.57
C ILE A 10 4.41 -0.68 -10.69
N LEU A 11 4.97 -1.89 -10.57
CA LEU A 11 4.19 -3.13 -10.63
C LEU A 11 3.20 -3.25 -9.47
N LEU A 12 3.58 -2.86 -8.26
CA LEU A 12 2.69 -2.85 -7.10
C LEU A 12 1.54 -1.84 -7.27
N ILE A 13 1.82 -0.65 -7.77
CA ILE A 13 0.78 0.35 -8.08
C ILE A 13 -0.17 -0.18 -9.15
N GLY A 14 0.37 -0.75 -10.23
CA GLY A 14 -0.42 -1.37 -11.28
C GLY A 14 -1.29 -2.52 -10.79
N ALA A 15 -0.76 -3.36 -9.89
CA ALA A 15 -1.51 -4.44 -9.26
C ALA A 15 -2.65 -3.91 -8.38
N THR A 16 -2.39 -2.86 -7.57
CA THR A 16 -3.42 -2.22 -6.74
C THR A 16 -4.53 -1.60 -7.58
N ALA A 17 -4.15 -0.83 -8.61
CA ALA A 17 -5.11 -0.19 -9.52
C ALA A 17 -5.93 -1.23 -10.28
N SER A 18 -5.29 -2.28 -10.79
CA SER A 18 -5.96 -3.37 -11.52
C SER A 18 -6.94 -4.13 -10.64
N LEU A 19 -6.55 -4.46 -9.40
CA LEU A 19 -7.44 -5.12 -8.43
C LEU A 19 -8.65 -4.23 -8.13
N THR A 20 -8.41 -2.94 -7.84
CA THR A 20 -9.47 -1.97 -7.56
C THR A 20 -10.42 -1.84 -8.74
N PHE A 21 -9.90 -1.68 -9.95
CA PHE A 21 -10.70 -1.55 -11.16
C PHE A 21 -11.58 -2.77 -11.41
N ARG A 22 -10.99 -3.97 -11.31
CA ARG A 22 -11.73 -5.24 -11.56
C ARG A 22 -12.85 -5.48 -10.54
N ARG A 23 -12.64 -5.08 -9.29
CA ARG A 23 -13.58 -5.33 -8.21
C ARG A 23 -14.50 -4.16 -7.91
N TYR A 24 -14.26 -3.00 -8.50
CA TYR A 24 -15.01 -1.77 -8.19
C TYR A 24 -16.52 -1.91 -8.39
N GLY A 25 -16.95 -2.59 -9.46
CA GLY A 25 -18.36 -2.83 -9.74
C GLY A 25 -19.06 -3.78 -8.74
N GLU A 26 -18.28 -4.62 -8.06
CA GLU A 26 -18.78 -5.58 -7.06
C GLU A 26 -18.81 -4.97 -5.64
N LEU A 27 -18.15 -3.82 -5.43
CA LEU A 27 -18.08 -3.17 -4.13
C LEU A 27 -19.43 -2.59 -3.71
N PRO A 28 -19.82 -2.75 -2.43
CA PRO A 28 -20.99 -2.07 -1.88
C PRO A 28 -20.80 -0.55 -1.86
N ASP A 29 -21.88 0.19 -1.69
CA ASP A 29 -21.84 1.67 -1.64
C ASP A 29 -21.06 2.21 -0.44
N GLN A 30 -20.97 1.42 0.62
CA GLN A 30 -20.17 1.70 1.81
C GLN A 30 -19.13 0.60 1.99
N ILE A 31 -17.85 0.99 2.00
CA ILE A 31 -16.71 0.08 2.18
C ILE A 31 -16.02 0.32 3.52
N PRO A 32 -15.43 -0.73 4.14
CA PRO A 32 -14.66 -0.57 5.35
C PRO A 32 -13.43 0.31 5.10
N MET A 33 -13.21 1.29 5.97
CA MET A 33 -12.08 2.22 5.85
C MET A 33 -11.11 2.15 7.02
N HIS A 34 -11.60 1.78 8.17
CA HIS A 34 -10.78 1.70 9.37
C HIS A 34 -11.08 0.42 10.13
N PHE A 35 -10.01 -0.23 10.57
CA PHE A 35 -10.05 -1.45 11.34
C PHE A 35 -9.42 -1.22 12.71
N TRP A 36 -10.02 -1.80 13.73
CA TRP A 36 -9.43 -1.89 15.05
C TRP A 36 -8.30 -2.95 15.06
N PHE A 37 -7.48 -2.98 16.09
CA PHE A 37 -6.36 -3.94 16.20
C PHE A 37 -6.79 -5.41 16.13
N ASP A 38 -8.00 -5.71 16.55
CA ASP A 38 -8.58 -7.05 16.49
C ASP A 38 -9.23 -7.39 15.12
N GLY A 39 -9.17 -6.46 14.17
CA GLY A 39 -9.76 -6.60 12.84
C GLY A 39 -11.23 -6.20 12.74
N THR A 40 -11.82 -5.64 13.81
CA THR A 40 -13.19 -5.12 13.78
C THR A 40 -13.27 -3.85 12.94
N VAL A 41 -14.21 -3.78 12.01
CA VAL A 41 -14.46 -2.59 11.19
C VAL A 41 -15.11 -1.52 12.07
N THR A 42 -14.50 -0.34 12.13
CA THR A 42 -14.96 0.77 12.96
C THR A 42 -15.50 1.94 12.17
N ASN A 43 -15.14 2.04 10.90
CA ASN A 43 -15.61 3.13 10.03
C ASN A 43 -15.81 2.65 8.60
N TYR A 44 -16.81 3.23 7.94
CA TYR A 44 -17.14 2.97 6.54
C TYR A 44 -17.09 4.28 5.76
N GLY A 45 -16.71 4.19 4.51
CA GLY A 45 -16.69 5.32 3.58
C GLY A 45 -17.34 4.96 2.25
N PRO A 46 -17.64 5.97 1.42
CA PRO A 46 -18.29 5.76 0.13
C PRO A 46 -17.36 4.99 -0.82
N ARG A 47 -17.95 4.18 -1.70
CA ARG A 47 -17.22 3.34 -2.67
C ARG A 47 -16.06 4.02 -3.41
N PRO A 48 -16.14 5.29 -3.87
CA PRO A 48 -15.02 5.96 -4.55
C PRO A 48 -13.73 6.05 -3.72
N VAL A 49 -13.82 5.95 -2.39
CA VAL A 49 -12.66 5.95 -1.50
C VAL A 49 -11.75 4.74 -1.73
N ALA A 50 -12.25 3.68 -2.37
CA ALA A 50 -11.40 2.56 -2.81
C ALA A 50 -10.20 3.00 -3.65
N TRP A 51 -10.28 4.14 -4.35
CA TRP A 51 -9.18 4.69 -5.14
C TRP A 51 -8.17 5.51 -4.32
N LEU A 52 -8.46 5.79 -3.05
CA LEU A 52 -7.60 6.63 -2.20
C LEU A 52 -6.18 6.04 -2.07
N LEU A 53 -6.06 4.74 -1.79
CA LEU A 53 -4.75 4.09 -1.64
C LEU A 53 -3.96 4.06 -2.95
N VAL A 54 -4.64 3.91 -4.08
CA VAL A 54 -3.99 4.04 -5.41
C VAL A 54 -3.44 5.45 -5.59
N GLY A 55 -4.22 6.47 -5.25
CA GLY A 55 -3.79 7.87 -5.29
C GLY A 55 -2.59 8.15 -4.38
N VAL A 56 -2.59 7.61 -3.17
CA VAL A 56 -1.46 7.72 -2.22
C VAL A 56 -0.21 7.06 -2.78
N GLN A 57 -0.32 5.88 -3.36
CA GLN A 57 0.81 5.18 -3.99
C GLN A 57 1.39 5.99 -5.16
N ILE A 58 0.54 6.56 -6.01
CA ILE A 58 0.98 7.41 -7.13
C ILE A 58 1.69 8.65 -6.59
N LEU A 59 1.15 9.30 -5.55
CA LEU A 59 1.78 10.47 -4.94
C LEU A 59 3.18 10.13 -4.39
N ILE A 60 3.33 9.00 -3.71
CA ILE A 60 4.62 8.52 -3.21
C ILE A 60 5.58 8.31 -4.39
N ALA A 61 5.15 7.60 -5.44
CA ALA A 61 5.99 7.31 -6.60
C ALA A 61 6.44 8.58 -7.33
N VAL A 62 5.54 9.55 -7.50
CA VAL A 62 5.87 10.85 -8.12
C VAL A 62 6.88 11.62 -7.29
N THR A 63 6.67 11.70 -5.98
CA THR A 63 7.56 12.41 -5.06
C THR A 63 8.97 11.82 -5.10
N TYR A 64 9.09 10.49 -5.06
CA TYR A 64 10.40 9.83 -5.14
C TYR A 64 11.00 9.88 -6.54
N GLY A 65 10.19 9.82 -7.59
CA GLY A 65 10.63 10.00 -8.97
C GLY A 65 11.22 11.38 -9.21
N LEU A 66 10.61 12.43 -8.70
CA LEU A 66 11.13 13.79 -8.76
C LEU A 66 12.43 13.94 -7.95
N SER A 67 12.51 13.37 -6.76
CA SER A 67 13.71 13.35 -5.94
C SER A 67 14.86 12.61 -6.64
N PHE A 68 14.56 11.53 -7.36
CA PHE A 68 15.53 10.82 -8.17
C PHE A 68 16.05 11.69 -9.33
N ALA A 69 15.16 12.35 -10.06
CA ALA A 69 15.53 13.23 -11.16
C ALA A 69 16.41 14.42 -10.72
N SER A 70 16.23 14.88 -9.47
CA SER A 70 17.07 15.94 -8.87
C SER A 70 18.42 15.43 -8.33
N GLY A 71 18.71 14.15 -8.42
CA GLY A 71 19.91 13.52 -7.86
C GLY A 71 19.93 13.36 -6.34
N ALA A 72 18.81 13.68 -5.68
CA ALA A 72 18.70 13.64 -4.20
C ALA A 72 18.31 12.26 -3.66
N SER A 73 17.88 11.32 -4.51
CA SER A 73 17.40 10.01 -4.05
C SER A 73 18.54 9.02 -3.86
N HIS A 74 18.49 8.30 -2.75
CA HIS A 74 19.37 7.19 -2.43
C HIS A 74 18.60 5.86 -2.50
N LEU A 75 19.32 4.75 -2.73
CA LEU A 75 18.74 3.41 -2.79
C LEU A 75 17.87 3.10 -1.56
N GLY A 76 18.33 3.48 -0.37
CA GLY A 76 17.59 3.28 0.87
C GLY A 76 16.23 3.99 0.88
N ALA A 77 16.16 5.23 0.37
CA ALA A 77 14.91 5.99 0.28
C ALA A 77 13.93 5.35 -0.72
N SER A 78 14.43 4.86 -1.86
CA SER A 78 13.61 4.16 -2.86
C SER A 78 13.05 2.84 -2.32
N LEU A 79 13.85 2.06 -1.60
CA LEU A 79 13.40 0.84 -0.94
C LEU A 79 12.35 1.13 0.15
N MET A 80 12.51 2.22 0.91
CA MET A 80 11.52 2.63 1.89
C MET A 80 10.19 2.99 1.22
N ALA A 81 10.22 3.71 0.09
CA ALA A 81 9.02 4.03 -0.68
C ALA A 81 8.31 2.76 -1.16
N ASP A 82 9.04 1.79 -1.69
CA ASP A 82 8.47 0.51 -2.12
C ASP A 82 7.85 -0.27 -0.96
N CYS A 83 8.45 -0.24 0.23
CA CYS A 83 7.85 -0.84 1.43
C CYS A 83 6.50 -0.19 1.77
N VAL A 84 6.39 1.13 1.70
CA VAL A 84 5.12 1.85 1.94
C VAL A 84 4.10 1.51 0.86
N ILE A 85 4.50 1.49 -0.41
CA ILE A 85 3.65 1.09 -1.54
C ILE A 85 3.15 -0.35 -1.35
N ALA A 86 4.01 -1.26 -0.90
CA ALA A 86 3.63 -2.65 -0.63
C ALA A 86 2.62 -2.77 0.52
N VAL A 87 2.77 -1.95 1.57
CA VAL A 87 1.79 -1.89 2.68
C VAL A 87 0.44 -1.36 2.17
N CYS A 88 0.42 -0.34 1.33
CA CYS A 88 -0.79 0.16 0.70
C CYS A 88 -1.48 -0.92 -0.16
N TRP A 89 -0.69 -1.66 -0.96
CA TRP A 89 -1.20 -2.79 -1.74
C TRP A 89 -1.84 -3.87 -0.87
N ARG A 90 -1.18 -4.26 0.21
CA ARG A 90 -1.72 -5.26 1.15
C ARG A 90 -2.97 -4.77 1.87
N SER A 91 -2.98 -3.48 2.25
CA SER A 91 -4.16 -2.83 2.85
C SER A 91 -5.34 -2.81 1.89
N GLN A 92 -5.10 -2.54 0.61
CA GLN A 92 -6.15 -2.54 -0.41
C GLN A 92 -6.78 -3.94 -0.58
N ILE A 93 -5.98 -4.99 -0.59
CA ILE A 93 -6.49 -6.37 -0.62
C ILE A 93 -7.39 -6.62 0.60
N LEU A 94 -6.98 -6.19 1.78
CA LEU A 94 -7.75 -6.37 3.01
C LEU A 94 -9.09 -5.62 2.94
N ILE A 95 -9.07 -4.37 2.50
CA ILE A 95 -10.27 -3.52 2.38
C ILE A 95 -11.26 -4.12 1.38
N ILE A 96 -10.80 -4.47 0.19
CA ILE A 96 -11.65 -5.06 -0.86
C ILE A 96 -12.21 -6.40 -0.40
N SER A 97 -11.39 -7.26 0.19
CA SER A 97 -11.82 -8.56 0.70
C SER A 97 -12.86 -8.42 1.81
N ALA A 98 -12.67 -7.47 2.74
CA ALA A 98 -13.62 -7.19 3.80
C ALA A 98 -14.94 -6.63 3.24
N ALA A 99 -14.86 -5.72 2.27
CA ALA A 99 -16.04 -5.14 1.62
C ALA A 99 -16.88 -6.20 0.89
N LEU A 100 -16.24 -7.09 0.13
CA LEU A 100 -16.92 -8.13 -0.64
C LEU A 100 -17.48 -9.24 0.25
N SER A 101 -16.81 -9.57 1.36
CA SER A 101 -17.27 -10.61 2.29
C SER A 101 -18.40 -10.13 3.22
N GLY A 102 -18.59 -8.81 3.36
CA GLY A 102 -19.55 -8.22 4.29
C GLY A 102 -19.25 -8.49 5.78
N LYS A 103 -18.06 -8.99 6.08
CA LYS A 103 -17.65 -9.32 7.47
C LYS A 103 -17.37 -8.05 8.25
N LYS A 104 -17.92 -7.98 9.47
CA LYS A 104 -17.63 -6.90 10.42
C LYS A 104 -16.28 -7.05 11.14
N ARG A 105 -15.63 -8.20 10.97
CA ARG A 105 -14.33 -8.51 11.54
C ARG A 105 -13.52 -9.33 10.53
N VAL A 106 -12.26 -8.95 10.34
CA VAL A 106 -11.30 -9.62 9.47
C VAL A 106 -10.11 -10.13 10.26
N GLU A 107 -9.47 -11.18 9.74
CA GLU A 107 -8.24 -11.68 10.34
C GLU A 107 -7.06 -10.76 10.01
N MET A 108 -6.42 -10.24 11.05
CA MET A 108 -5.33 -9.26 10.93
C MET A 108 -3.93 -9.87 11.06
N ALA A 109 -3.82 -11.14 11.49
CA ALA A 109 -2.52 -11.77 11.76
C ALA A 109 -1.58 -11.71 10.55
N GLY A 110 -2.07 -12.07 9.37
CA GLY A 110 -1.28 -12.00 8.13
C GLY A 110 -0.90 -10.57 7.73
N PHE A 111 -1.76 -9.60 8.01
CA PHE A 111 -1.46 -8.19 7.79
C PHE A 111 -0.36 -7.68 8.72
N TYR A 112 -0.44 -8.00 10.01
CA TYR A 112 0.59 -7.58 10.98
C TYR A 112 1.94 -8.22 10.72
N LEU A 113 1.96 -9.50 10.33
CA LEU A 113 3.20 -10.16 9.94
C LEU A 113 3.82 -9.46 8.72
N PHE A 114 3.02 -9.17 7.70
CA PHE A 114 3.48 -8.45 6.52
C PHE A 114 4.01 -7.05 6.88
N LEU A 115 3.27 -6.31 7.71
CA LEU A 115 3.68 -4.99 8.18
C LEU A 115 5.01 -5.04 8.93
N ALA A 116 5.19 -6.02 9.84
CA ALA A 116 6.44 -6.21 10.57
C ALA A 116 7.62 -6.48 9.64
N VAL A 117 7.44 -7.32 8.62
CA VAL A 117 8.46 -7.60 7.59
C VAL A 117 8.81 -6.32 6.82
N MET A 118 7.81 -5.57 6.34
CA MET A 118 8.03 -4.34 5.59
C MET A 118 8.73 -3.25 6.44
N LEU A 119 8.36 -3.11 7.71
CA LEU A 119 9.02 -2.18 8.64
C LEU A 119 10.49 -2.58 8.88
N THR A 120 10.77 -3.88 9.01
CA THR A 120 12.14 -4.39 9.18
C THR A 120 12.99 -4.10 7.94
N ILE A 121 12.47 -4.38 6.75
CA ILE A 121 13.16 -4.09 5.48
C ILE A 121 13.37 -2.58 5.33
N GLY A 122 12.33 -1.77 5.57
CA GLY A 122 12.41 -0.32 5.48
C GLY A 122 13.44 0.27 6.46
N PHE A 123 13.47 -0.22 7.70
CA PHE A 123 14.46 0.20 8.68
C PHE A 123 15.89 -0.19 8.26
N ALA A 124 16.08 -1.42 7.78
CA ALA A 124 17.38 -1.86 7.25
C ALA A 124 17.81 -1.01 6.05
N ALA A 125 16.88 -0.65 5.16
CA ALA A 125 17.16 0.18 3.99
C ALA A 125 17.67 1.57 4.35
N THR A 126 17.22 2.16 5.48
CA THR A 126 17.74 3.46 5.95
C THR A 126 19.20 3.42 6.36
N ARG A 127 19.74 2.24 6.65
CA ARG A 127 21.14 2.04 7.01
C ARG A 127 22.05 1.91 5.79
N LEU A 128 21.51 1.50 4.64
CA LEU A 128 22.29 1.30 3.41
C LEU A 128 22.72 2.62 2.74
N GLY A 129 22.12 3.74 3.08
CA GLY A 129 22.42 5.06 2.52
C GLY A 129 23.26 5.97 3.44
N ARG A 130 23.73 5.45 4.58
CA ARG A 130 24.59 6.23 5.48
C ARG A 130 26.06 5.91 5.14
N PRO A 131 26.87 6.96 4.87
CA PRO A 131 28.31 6.80 4.68
C PRO A 131 28.99 6.27 5.94
#